data_8ff2c94453ec14ea4ee80b48b26fec7e
#
_entry.id   8ff2c94453ec14ea4ee80b48b26fec7e
#
_cell.length_a   1.000
_cell.length_b   1.000
_cell.length_c   1.000
_cell.angle_alpha   90.00
_cell.angle_beta   90.00
_cell.angle_gamma   90.00
#
_symmetry.space_group_name_H-M   'P 1'
#
loop_
_entity.id
_entity.type
_entity.pdbx_description
1 polymer ?
#
loop_
_entity_poly.entity_id
_entity_poly.type
_entity_poly.pdbx_seq_one_letter_code
_entity_poly.pdbx_strand_id
1 'polypeptide(L)'
;MPAIVHTYIYKSKFSNLKKIRMSKDVSEFMLEAIRLSISNVEESKGGPFGAVVVKDGKIIARGVNQVTTTNDPTAHAEVVAIRNACTALNTYQLDDCEIYTSCEPCPMCLGAIYWARPAKLFYANSKEDATAINFDDQFIYEEIAMPIAERKLFTKQILREEALEAFKKWSESTNKTGY
;
A
#
# COMPACT_ATOMS: atom_id res chain seq x y z
N MET A 1 -11.51 -27.49 -22.53
CA MET A 1 -12.28 -26.98 -21.37
C MET A 1 -12.07 -25.49 -21.29
N PRO A 2 -13.11 -24.64 -21.30
CA PRO A 2 -12.91 -23.19 -21.29
C PRO A 2 -12.52 -22.72 -19.90
N ALA A 3 -11.50 -21.84 -19.86
CA ALA A 3 -11.04 -21.19 -18.66
C ALA A 3 -12.15 -20.28 -18.11
N ILE A 4 -12.53 -20.48 -16.85
CA ILE A 4 -13.48 -19.63 -16.15
C ILE A 4 -12.71 -18.35 -15.74
N VAL A 5 -12.84 -17.33 -16.57
CA VAL A 5 -12.41 -15.97 -16.21
C VAL A 5 -13.41 -15.46 -15.18
N HIS A 6 -12.99 -15.43 -13.93
CA HIS A 6 -13.75 -14.72 -12.89
C HIS A 6 -13.61 -13.22 -13.15
N THR A 7 -14.60 -12.69 -13.86
CA THR A 7 -14.75 -11.25 -14.02
C THR A 7 -15.23 -10.69 -12.67
N TYR A 8 -14.30 -10.10 -11.92
CA TYR A 8 -14.66 -9.27 -10.77
C TYR A 8 -15.43 -8.06 -11.27
N ILE A 9 -16.76 -8.14 -11.19
CA ILE A 9 -17.64 -7.00 -11.46
C ILE A 9 -17.52 -6.06 -10.28
N TYR A 10 -16.64 -5.07 -10.40
CA TYR A 10 -16.66 -3.88 -9.55
C TYR A 10 -17.98 -3.15 -9.85
N LYS A 11 -19.03 -3.43 -9.07
CA LYS A 11 -20.27 -2.66 -9.13
C LYS A 11 -19.94 -1.25 -8.65
N SER A 12 -19.68 -0.35 -9.60
CA SER A 12 -19.56 1.08 -9.36
C SER A 12 -20.86 1.63 -8.79
N LYS A 13 -20.95 1.82 -7.50
CA LYS A 13 -21.90 2.76 -6.88
C LYS A 13 -21.32 4.18 -6.95
N PHE A 14 -21.03 4.66 -8.16
CA PHE A 14 -20.71 6.07 -8.39
C PHE A 14 -21.98 6.82 -8.81
N SER A 15 -22.89 7.02 -7.89
CA SER A 15 -23.91 8.05 -8.01
C SER A 15 -23.97 8.78 -6.68
N ASN A 16 -23.13 9.76 -6.51
CA ASN A 16 -23.25 10.99 -5.71
C ASN A 16 -21.85 11.49 -5.33
N LEU A 17 -21.17 12.13 -6.28
CA LEU A 17 -20.10 13.05 -5.96
C LEU A 17 -20.71 14.29 -5.26
N LYS A 18 -21.23 14.11 -4.05
CA LYS A 18 -21.39 15.23 -3.12
C LYS A 18 -19.98 15.79 -2.91
N LYS A 19 -19.79 17.09 -3.19
CA LYS A 19 -18.64 17.87 -2.75
C LYS A 19 -18.23 17.36 -1.37
N ILE A 20 -17.14 16.62 -1.27
CA ILE A 20 -16.60 16.18 0.01
C ILE A 20 -16.17 17.46 0.71
N ARG A 21 -17.04 17.99 1.56
CA ARG A 21 -16.67 19.00 2.54
C ARG A 21 -15.80 18.23 3.51
N MET A 22 -14.47 18.33 3.35
CA MET A 22 -13.53 17.68 4.26
C MET A 22 -13.94 18.04 5.68
N SER A 23 -14.28 17.04 6.48
CA SER A 23 -14.54 17.24 7.90
C SER A 23 -13.24 17.70 8.56
N LYS A 24 -13.34 18.44 9.64
CA LYS A 24 -12.17 18.87 10.44
C LYS A 24 -11.27 17.67 10.76
N ASP A 25 -11.86 16.52 11.02
CA ASP A 25 -11.19 15.26 11.36
C ASP A 25 -10.28 14.73 10.24
N VAL A 26 -10.72 14.77 8.96
CA VAL A 26 -9.91 14.33 7.80
C VAL A 26 -8.63 15.16 7.67
N SER A 27 -8.72 16.47 7.91
CA SER A 27 -7.55 17.36 7.89
C SER A 27 -6.61 17.06 9.05
N GLU A 28 -7.11 16.74 10.24
CA GLU A 28 -6.30 16.42 11.42
C GLU A 28 -5.49 15.13 11.22
N PHE A 29 -6.06 14.09 10.61
CA PHE A 29 -5.34 12.84 10.30
C PHE A 29 -4.25 13.05 9.25
N MET A 30 -4.51 13.85 8.22
CA MET A 30 -3.49 14.20 7.23
C MET A 30 -2.38 15.05 7.85
N LEU A 31 -2.71 16.01 8.70
CA LEU A 31 -1.70 16.80 9.43
C LEU A 31 -0.82 15.92 10.31
N GLU A 32 -1.35 14.86 10.91
CA GLU A 32 -0.53 13.92 11.67
C GLU A 32 0.42 13.12 10.76
N ALA A 33 -0.02 12.65 9.58
CA ALA A 33 0.86 12.00 8.62
C ALA A 33 1.99 12.93 8.16
N ILE A 34 1.67 14.21 7.89
CA ILE A 34 2.64 15.24 7.54
C ILE A 34 3.61 15.50 8.70
N ARG A 35 3.12 15.65 9.94
CA ARG A 35 3.95 15.83 11.13
C ARG A 35 4.95 14.70 11.30
N LEU A 36 4.50 13.45 11.11
CA LEU A 36 5.37 12.27 11.16
C LEU A 36 6.47 12.32 10.09
N SER A 37 6.15 12.76 8.88
CA SER A 37 7.14 12.88 7.79
C SER A 37 8.21 13.93 8.11
N ILE A 38 7.83 15.06 8.67
CA ILE A 38 8.74 16.13 9.09
C ILE A 38 9.66 15.64 10.23
N SER A 39 9.07 15.10 11.30
CA SER A 39 9.79 14.58 12.46
C SER A 39 10.82 13.50 12.09
N ASN A 40 10.47 12.64 11.12
CA ASN A 40 11.37 11.57 10.64
C ASN A 40 12.66 12.13 10.03
N VAL A 41 12.57 13.25 9.33
CA VAL A 41 13.74 13.96 8.77
C VAL A 41 14.52 14.70 9.86
N GLU A 42 13.82 15.47 10.71
CA GLU A 42 14.43 16.24 11.79
C GLU A 42 15.23 15.34 12.75
N GLU A 43 14.73 14.14 13.01
CA GLU A 43 15.38 13.13 13.86
C GLU A 43 16.40 12.26 13.11
N SER A 44 16.64 12.52 11.82
CA SER A 44 17.55 11.75 10.96
C SER A 44 17.26 10.24 10.94
N LYS A 45 15.99 9.86 11.02
CA LYS A 45 15.54 8.45 11.07
C LYS A 45 15.23 7.86 9.71
N GLY A 46 15.01 8.67 8.68
CA GLY A 46 14.70 8.19 7.33
C GLY A 46 14.15 9.28 6.41
N GLY A 47 13.61 8.86 5.27
CA GLY A 47 13.02 9.75 4.27
C GLY A 47 11.78 10.50 4.77
N PRO A 48 11.34 11.57 4.03
CA PRO A 48 10.29 12.50 4.44
C PRO A 48 8.88 11.92 4.21
N PHE A 49 8.62 10.74 4.74
CA PHE A 49 7.34 10.05 4.53
C PHE A 49 6.74 9.57 5.86
N GLY A 50 5.45 9.83 6.02
CA GLY A 50 4.67 9.44 7.18
C GLY A 50 3.27 9.01 6.77
N ALA A 51 2.70 8.03 7.48
CA ALA A 51 1.37 7.53 7.24
C ALA A 51 0.64 7.19 8.54
N VAL A 52 -0.69 7.31 8.53
CA VAL A 52 -1.54 6.86 9.63
C VAL A 52 -2.67 5.99 9.10
N VAL A 53 -3.07 5.02 9.91
CA VAL A 53 -4.28 4.21 9.69
C VAL A 53 -5.32 4.63 10.72
N VAL A 54 -6.52 4.93 10.24
CA VAL A 54 -7.64 5.43 11.04
C VAL A 54 -8.80 4.43 10.97
N LYS A 55 -9.41 4.14 12.10
CA LYS A 55 -10.66 3.38 12.20
C LYS A 55 -11.61 4.08 13.19
N ASP A 56 -12.87 4.22 12.84
CA ASP A 56 -13.90 4.85 13.67
C ASP A 56 -13.48 6.24 14.21
N GLY A 57 -12.84 7.06 13.35
CA GLY A 57 -12.38 8.39 13.70
C GLY A 57 -11.19 8.43 14.67
N LYS A 58 -10.45 7.32 14.84
CA LYS A 58 -9.28 7.23 15.72
C LYS A 58 -8.07 6.69 14.97
N ILE A 59 -6.91 7.29 15.21
CA ILE A 59 -5.64 6.75 14.71
C ILE A 59 -5.32 5.45 15.45
N ILE A 60 -5.32 4.33 14.70
CA ILE A 60 -4.98 2.99 15.19
C ILE A 60 -3.47 2.75 15.11
N ALA A 61 -2.86 3.21 14.04
CA ALA A 61 -1.43 3.00 13.81
C ALA A 61 -0.80 4.19 13.08
N ARG A 62 0.52 4.29 13.25
CA ARG A 62 1.41 5.23 12.60
C ARG A 62 2.54 4.49 11.92
N GLY A 63 3.07 5.05 10.83
CA GLY A 63 4.26 4.59 10.16
C GLY A 63 5.10 5.76 9.66
N VAL A 64 6.39 5.59 9.66
CA VAL A 64 7.37 6.49 9.02
C VAL A 64 8.29 5.66 8.15
N ASN A 65 8.99 6.30 7.21
CA ASN A 65 10.00 5.62 6.41
C ASN A 65 11.16 5.17 7.32
N GLN A 66 11.45 3.86 7.30
CA GLN A 66 12.48 3.21 8.12
C GLN A 66 13.50 2.43 7.27
N VAL A 67 13.55 2.65 5.96
CA VAL A 67 14.39 1.89 5.03
C VAL A 67 15.84 1.82 5.50
N THR A 68 16.43 2.96 5.87
CA THR A 68 17.85 3.04 6.25
C THR A 68 18.10 2.61 7.70
N THR A 69 17.16 2.79 8.59
CA THR A 69 17.30 2.44 10.02
C THR A 69 17.10 0.95 10.29
N THR A 70 16.34 0.27 9.43
CA THR A 70 16.05 -1.16 9.57
C THR A 70 16.74 -2.02 8.52
N ASN A 71 17.45 -1.42 7.54
CA ASN A 71 17.98 -2.10 6.36
C ASN A 71 16.92 -2.91 5.60
N ASP A 72 15.68 -2.38 5.54
CA ASP A 72 14.56 -3.00 4.86
C ASP A 72 14.05 -2.05 3.76
N PRO A 73 14.32 -2.35 2.46
CA PRO A 73 13.86 -1.51 1.36
C PRO A 73 12.34 -1.43 1.24
N THR A 74 11.61 -2.29 1.92
CA THR A 74 10.14 -2.29 1.93
C THR A 74 9.55 -1.49 3.09
N ALA A 75 10.35 -1.01 4.03
CA ALA A 75 9.89 -0.27 5.22
C ALA A 75 9.51 1.18 4.89
N HIS A 76 8.68 1.39 3.86
CA HIS A 76 8.03 2.66 3.59
C HIS A 76 6.95 2.97 4.64
N ALA A 77 6.61 4.23 4.80
CA ALA A 77 5.70 4.69 5.84
C ALA A 77 4.34 3.98 5.82
N GLU A 78 3.77 3.77 4.62
CA GLU A 78 2.48 3.10 4.45
C GLU A 78 2.56 1.62 4.83
N VAL A 79 3.64 0.92 4.41
CA VAL A 79 3.84 -0.50 4.73
C VAL A 79 4.03 -0.68 6.23
N VAL A 80 4.78 0.21 6.88
CA VAL A 80 4.97 0.21 8.34
C VAL A 80 3.63 0.47 9.03
N ALA A 81 2.86 1.46 8.59
CA ALA A 81 1.55 1.77 9.17
C ALA A 81 0.57 0.60 9.02
N ILE A 82 0.52 -0.06 7.86
CA ILE A 82 -0.32 -1.26 7.61
C ILE A 82 0.07 -2.40 8.55
N ARG A 83 1.37 -2.72 8.67
CA ARG A 83 1.86 -3.78 9.57
C ARG A 83 1.47 -3.50 11.02
N ASN A 84 1.67 -2.27 11.48
CA ASN A 84 1.31 -1.85 12.83
C ASN A 84 -0.21 -1.92 13.07
N ALA A 85 -1.03 -1.49 12.10
CA ALA A 85 -2.48 -1.55 12.18
C ALA A 85 -2.98 -3.00 12.22
N CYS A 86 -2.47 -3.87 11.36
CA CYS A 86 -2.83 -5.28 11.34
C CYS A 86 -2.49 -5.97 12.67
N THR A 87 -1.33 -5.64 13.24
CA THR A 87 -0.93 -6.12 14.56
C THR A 87 -1.88 -5.62 15.66
N ALA A 88 -2.18 -4.31 15.69
CA ALA A 88 -3.05 -3.70 16.69
C ALA A 88 -4.49 -4.23 16.65
N LEU A 89 -4.99 -4.52 15.43
CA LEU A 89 -6.36 -5.02 15.22
C LEU A 89 -6.44 -6.55 15.20
N ASN A 90 -5.29 -7.25 15.26
CA ASN A 90 -5.19 -8.71 15.14
C ASN A 90 -5.90 -9.23 13.88
N THR A 91 -5.63 -8.60 12.72
CA THR A 91 -6.21 -8.95 11.43
C THR A 91 -5.20 -8.76 10.31
N TYR A 92 -5.41 -9.38 9.17
CA TYR A 92 -4.62 -9.15 7.94
C TYR A 92 -5.34 -8.23 6.94
N GLN A 93 -6.53 -7.75 7.28
CA GLN A 93 -7.31 -6.82 6.45
C GLN A 93 -7.73 -5.59 7.25
N LEU A 94 -7.84 -4.45 6.54
CA LEU A 94 -8.17 -3.14 7.11
C LEU A 94 -9.49 -2.59 6.53
N ASP A 95 -10.51 -3.46 6.31
CA ASP A 95 -11.72 -3.15 5.56
C ASP A 95 -12.34 -1.86 6.08
N ASP A 96 -12.67 -1.55 7.18
CA ASP A 96 -13.33 -0.29 7.61
C ASP A 96 -12.34 0.81 7.99
N CYS A 97 -11.08 0.69 7.58
CA CYS A 97 -10.05 1.68 7.90
C CYS A 97 -9.87 2.69 6.77
N GLU A 98 -9.33 3.84 7.11
CA GLU A 98 -8.87 4.86 6.20
C GLU A 98 -7.35 5.01 6.34
N ILE A 99 -6.63 5.18 5.23
CA ILE A 99 -5.19 5.46 5.23
C ILE A 99 -4.95 6.90 4.80
N TYR A 100 -4.12 7.61 5.54
CA TYR A 100 -3.63 8.93 5.21
C TYR A 100 -2.11 8.86 5.11
N THR A 101 -1.56 9.28 3.98
CA THR A 101 -0.12 9.31 3.73
C THR A 101 0.34 10.68 3.28
N SER A 102 1.52 11.11 3.71
CA SER A 102 2.08 12.42 3.39
C SER A 102 2.46 12.59 1.91
N CYS A 103 2.53 11.50 1.16
CA CYS A 103 2.81 11.51 -0.27
C CYS A 103 1.99 10.43 -0.99
N GLU A 104 1.75 10.60 -2.28
CA GLU A 104 1.15 9.59 -3.16
C GLU A 104 1.94 8.28 -3.05
N PRO A 105 1.27 7.14 -2.79
CA PRO A 105 1.94 5.86 -2.61
C PRO A 105 2.65 5.39 -3.87
N CYS A 106 3.90 4.97 -3.75
CA CYS A 106 4.63 4.30 -4.82
C CYS A 106 3.97 2.96 -5.20
N PRO A 107 4.36 2.32 -6.34
CA PRO A 107 3.74 1.06 -6.79
C PRO A 107 3.78 -0.07 -5.75
N MET A 108 4.85 -0.17 -4.95
CA MET A 108 4.96 -1.15 -3.86
C MET A 108 3.92 -0.89 -2.77
N CYS A 109 3.85 0.37 -2.30
CA CYS A 109 2.90 0.77 -1.25
C CYS A 109 1.45 0.66 -1.72
N LEU A 110 1.17 1.06 -2.96
CA LEU A 110 -0.15 0.94 -3.55
C LEU A 110 -0.59 -0.53 -3.62
N GLY A 111 0.31 -1.44 -4.02
CA GLY A 111 0.06 -2.88 -3.99
C GLY A 111 -0.25 -3.39 -2.58
N ALA A 112 0.52 -2.96 -1.57
CA ALA A 112 0.28 -3.30 -0.17
C ALA A 112 -1.08 -2.77 0.34
N ILE A 113 -1.45 -1.55 -0.04
CA ILE A 113 -2.74 -0.92 0.28
C ILE A 113 -3.90 -1.73 -0.32
N TYR A 114 -3.80 -2.15 -1.59
CA TYR A 114 -4.83 -2.99 -2.21
C TYR A 114 -4.97 -4.35 -1.52
N TRP A 115 -3.87 -4.95 -1.08
CA TRP A 115 -3.91 -6.19 -0.31
C TRP A 115 -4.53 -6.00 1.09
N ALA A 116 -4.28 -4.86 1.73
CA ALA A 116 -4.85 -4.52 3.03
C ALA A 116 -6.35 -4.12 2.95
N ARG A 117 -6.86 -3.73 1.78
CA ARG A 117 -8.26 -3.41 1.49
C ARG A 117 -8.87 -2.31 2.37
N PRO A 118 -8.22 -1.17 2.61
CA PRO A 118 -8.86 -0.10 3.36
C PRO A 118 -10.05 0.47 2.59
N ALA A 119 -10.98 1.08 3.32
CA ALA A 119 -12.16 1.72 2.74
C ALA A 119 -11.81 2.98 1.93
N LYS A 120 -10.75 3.72 2.33
CA LYS A 120 -10.31 4.96 1.69
C LYS A 120 -8.81 5.18 1.82
N LEU A 121 -8.27 5.89 0.84
CA LEU A 121 -6.89 6.37 0.82
C LEU A 121 -6.90 7.88 0.55
N PHE A 122 -6.12 8.61 1.34
CA PHE A 122 -5.87 10.05 1.18
C PHE A 122 -4.37 10.31 1.15
N TYR A 123 -3.92 11.19 0.29
CA TYR A 123 -2.51 11.59 0.22
C TYR A 123 -2.38 13.12 0.06
N ALA A 124 -1.20 13.65 0.39
CA ALA A 124 -0.92 15.09 0.33
C ALA A 124 -0.03 15.45 -0.86
N ASN A 125 1.29 15.19 -0.79
CA ASN A 125 2.21 15.45 -1.89
C ASN A 125 1.97 14.49 -3.06
N SER A 126 2.26 14.91 -4.26
CA SER A 126 2.20 14.06 -5.45
C SER A 126 3.52 13.30 -5.67
N LYS A 127 3.51 12.33 -6.58
CA LYS A 127 4.73 11.63 -7.03
C LYS A 127 5.72 12.57 -7.72
N GLU A 128 5.24 13.63 -8.38
CA GLU A 128 6.08 14.66 -8.99
C GLU A 128 6.84 15.46 -7.90
N ASP A 129 6.20 15.73 -6.76
CA ASP A 129 6.87 16.37 -5.61
C ASP A 129 7.95 15.45 -5.04
N ALA A 130 7.72 14.13 -4.98
CA ALA A 130 8.73 13.15 -4.54
C ALA A 130 9.91 13.08 -5.52
N THR A 131 9.64 13.05 -6.83
CA THR A 131 10.68 13.08 -7.88
C THR A 131 11.56 14.33 -7.76
N ALA A 132 11.00 15.50 -7.44
CA ALA A 132 11.74 16.74 -7.29
C ALA A 132 12.80 16.70 -6.17
N ILE A 133 12.69 15.77 -5.23
CA ILE A 133 13.66 15.53 -4.14
C ILE A 133 14.41 14.21 -4.28
N ASN A 134 14.48 13.66 -5.50
CA ASN A 134 15.20 12.44 -5.87
C ASN A 134 14.61 11.12 -5.31
N PHE A 135 13.34 11.10 -4.94
CA PHE A 135 12.60 9.86 -4.69
C PHE A 135 11.77 9.54 -5.96
N ASP A 136 12.47 9.07 -7.00
CA ASP A 136 11.85 8.76 -8.29
C ASP A 136 11.46 7.28 -8.35
N ASP A 137 10.15 7.02 -8.31
CA ASP A 137 9.55 5.70 -8.51
C ASP A 137 8.87 5.55 -9.88
N GLN A 138 8.96 6.57 -10.74
CA GLN A 138 8.36 6.58 -12.07
C GLN A 138 8.83 5.37 -12.90
N PHE A 139 10.14 5.03 -12.80
CA PHE A 139 10.67 3.88 -13.53
C PHE A 139 9.98 2.56 -13.16
N ILE A 140 9.49 2.40 -11.91
CA ILE A 140 8.81 1.18 -11.48
C ILE A 140 7.44 1.06 -12.18
N TYR A 141 6.72 2.18 -12.34
CA TYR A 141 5.46 2.21 -13.11
C TYR A 141 5.70 1.77 -14.56
N GLU A 142 6.77 2.28 -15.18
CA GLU A 142 7.15 1.93 -16.55
C GLU A 142 7.53 0.45 -16.68
N GLU A 143 8.38 -0.05 -15.80
CA GLU A 143 8.82 -1.46 -15.77
C GLU A 143 7.64 -2.44 -15.55
N ILE A 144 6.70 -2.10 -14.65
CA ILE A 144 5.52 -2.95 -14.41
C ILE A 144 4.62 -3.02 -15.66
N ALA A 145 4.51 -1.95 -16.41
CA ALA A 145 3.71 -1.88 -17.64
C ALA A 145 4.33 -2.65 -18.82
N MET A 146 5.65 -2.90 -18.77
CA MET A 146 6.36 -3.61 -19.85
C MET A 146 6.14 -5.13 -19.81
N PRO A 147 6.16 -5.80 -20.97
CA PRO A 147 6.30 -7.26 -21.04
C PRO A 147 7.52 -7.72 -20.24
N ILE A 148 7.42 -8.86 -19.58
CA ILE A 148 8.49 -9.37 -18.69
C ILE A 148 9.85 -9.47 -19.41
N ALA A 149 9.85 -9.87 -20.70
CA ALA A 149 11.08 -10.03 -21.47
C ALA A 149 11.79 -8.70 -21.84
N GLU A 150 11.09 -7.57 -21.71
CA GLU A 150 11.59 -6.22 -22.06
C GLU A 150 12.03 -5.42 -20.84
N ARG A 151 11.80 -5.95 -19.63
CA ARG A 151 12.16 -5.28 -18.37
C ARG A 151 13.66 -5.24 -18.18
N LYS A 152 14.17 -4.15 -17.59
CA LYS A 152 15.59 -4.02 -17.23
C LYS A 152 16.06 -5.08 -16.24
N LEU A 153 15.19 -5.44 -15.30
CA LEU A 153 15.47 -6.55 -14.38
C LEU A 153 15.30 -7.86 -15.13
N PHE A 154 16.40 -8.59 -15.36
CA PHE A 154 16.34 -9.91 -15.98
C PHE A 154 15.40 -10.82 -15.20
N THR A 155 14.34 -11.26 -15.85
CA THR A 155 13.29 -12.09 -15.26
C THR A 155 13.01 -13.28 -16.14
N LYS A 156 13.10 -14.50 -15.59
CA LYS A 156 12.84 -15.75 -16.30
C LYS A 156 12.04 -16.71 -15.45
N GLN A 157 10.98 -17.27 -15.99
CA GLN A 157 10.25 -18.37 -15.37
C GLN A 157 11.04 -19.66 -15.44
N ILE A 158 11.24 -20.33 -14.30
CA ILE A 158 11.90 -21.64 -14.20
C ILE A 158 11.07 -22.56 -13.29
N LEU A 159 11.18 -23.88 -13.47
CA LEU A 159 10.57 -24.91 -12.61
C LEU A 159 9.08 -24.70 -12.33
N ARG A 160 8.32 -24.30 -13.37
CA ARG A 160 6.89 -24.00 -13.23
C ARG A 160 6.07 -25.22 -12.80
N GLU A 161 6.36 -26.40 -13.37
CA GLU A 161 5.60 -27.62 -13.10
C GLU A 161 5.79 -28.08 -11.65
N GLU A 162 7.01 -28.01 -11.14
CA GLU A 162 7.33 -28.31 -9.74
C GLU A 162 6.65 -27.32 -8.79
N ALA A 163 6.61 -26.04 -9.14
CA ALA A 163 5.96 -25.00 -8.34
C ALA A 163 4.43 -25.15 -8.29
N LEU A 164 3.80 -25.71 -9.32
CA LEU A 164 2.36 -25.98 -9.36
C LEU A 164 1.91 -26.98 -8.28
N GLU A 165 2.79 -27.82 -7.79
CA GLU A 165 2.47 -28.77 -6.71
C GLU A 165 2.02 -28.05 -5.42
N ALA A 166 2.60 -26.88 -5.10
CA ALA A 166 2.17 -26.08 -3.96
C ALA A 166 0.74 -25.54 -4.15
N PHE A 167 0.38 -25.11 -5.36
CA PHE A 167 -0.98 -24.62 -5.66
C PHE A 167 -2.00 -25.75 -5.62
N LYS A 168 -1.62 -26.94 -6.08
CA LYS A 168 -2.44 -28.15 -5.98
C LYS A 168 -2.72 -28.45 -4.51
N LYS A 169 -1.69 -28.56 -3.67
CA LYS A 169 -1.83 -28.81 -2.23
C LYS A 169 -2.69 -27.74 -1.54
N TRP A 170 -2.51 -26.46 -1.89
CA TRP A 170 -3.37 -25.39 -1.40
C TRP A 170 -4.82 -25.57 -1.82
N SER A 171 -5.07 -25.91 -3.10
CA SER A 171 -6.44 -26.10 -3.60
C SER A 171 -7.17 -27.24 -2.91
N GLU A 172 -6.46 -28.31 -2.54
CA GLU A 172 -6.96 -29.50 -1.86
C GLU A 172 -7.05 -29.36 -0.33
N SER A 173 -6.40 -28.35 0.26
CA SER A 173 -6.40 -28.12 1.71
C SER A 173 -7.79 -27.76 2.22
N THR A 174 -8.20 -28.38 3.32
CA THR A 174 -9.45 -28.08 4.04
C THR A 174 -9.29 -26.96 5.07
N ASN A 175 -8.05 -26.61 5.45
CA ASN A 175 -7.73 -25.62 6.50
C ASN A 175 -7.17 -24.31 5.92
N LYS A 176 -7.51 -23.96 4.67
CA LYS A 176 -7.05 -22.74 4.04
C LYS A 176 -7.91 -21.53 4.41
N THR A 177 -7.23 -20.42 4.72
CA THR A 177 -7.88 -19.12 4.86
C THR A 177 -7.61 -18.31 3.59
N GLY A 178 -8.67 -17.87 2.92
CA GLY A 178 -8.54 -16.93 1.80
C GLY A 178 -8.26 -15.52 2.32
N TYR A 179 -7.42 -14.75 1.62
CA TYR A 179 -7.12 -13.35 1.93
C TYR A 179 -7.02 -12.49 0.66
#